data_4d93752bc2a66ec4fca6e7525327c156
#
_entry.id   4d93752bc2a66ec4fca6e7525327c156
#
_cell.length_a   1.000
_cell.length_b   1.000
_cell.length_c   1.000
_cell.angle_alpha   90.00
_cell.angle_beta   90.00
_cell.angle_gamma   90.00
#
_symmetry.space_group_name_H-M   'P 1'
#
loop_
_entity.id
_entity.type
_entity.pdbx_description
1 polymer ?
#
loop_
_entity_poly.entity_id
_entity_poly.type
_entity_poly.pdbx_seq_one_letter_code
_entity_poly.pdbx_strand_id
1 'polypeptide(L)'
;MLDLLNKPMEIAPVFDKKSINIVFSFNDEYSKFFSVALQSLIDNSNNEKNYDVIIFSSDIKERSIKMLLQMIPPNFSLRFYNPTNYIENTFQNLNLETKQYWSVEMYYRIFIPLVMQKYERVLYLDSDIVVNSNIDELFSITFDNKEIIAVCDTTSPELYLPKNSSRREHIKKVLGLEDETKYFNSGMLLFNITLIDIQEYTKKILKSSQISTLLYPDQDILNILFEKRVKLISSKWNYGSNVLVCNKNYLSEISGTERKKFLKSRNNPKIIHFISPIKPWNSTGEEFYETFWFYARKTPFYEEILYTMNQSQIDKATREITLFSRLLRDRKIVLWGASEFLVNFLEKYDICNKNILGIIDKNTSKTGTLIRNYRIYSPNDLKELNPDEIIITVIKSNFKKSIYNFMIENNINAELISLV
;
A
#
# COMPACT_ATOMS: atom_id res chain seq x y z
N MET A 1 -4.93 2.21 -31.77
CA MET A 1 -4.87 1.65 -30.41
C MET A 1 -4.85 2.75 -29.34
N LEU A 2 -4.17 3.88 -29.54
CA LEU A 2 -4.24 5.08 -28.66
C LEU A 2 -5.63 5.76 -28.65
N ASP A 3 -6.43 5.61 -29.72
CA ASP A 3 -7.79 6.16 -29.77
C ASP A 3 -8.82 5.48 -28.84
N LEU A 4 -8.47 4.32 -28.28
CA LEU A 4 -9.32 3.62 -27.31
C LEU A 4 -9.27 4.23 -25.90
N LEU A 5 -8.23 5.03 -25.60
CA LEU A 5 -8.05 5.67 -24.30
C LEU A 5 -8.85 6.99 -24.16
N ASN A 6 -9.34 7.55 -25.26
CA ASN A 6 -9.94 8.90 -25.30
C ASN A 6 -11.45 8.96 -25.57
N LYS A 7 -12.15 7.84 -25.73
CA LYS A 7 -13.63 7.84 -25.84
C LYS A 7 -14.24 7.52 -24.47
N PRO A 8 -15.35 8.17 -24.07
CA PRO A 8 -16.17 7.72 -22.96
C PRO A 8 -16.83 6.41 -23.39
N MET A 9 -16.09 5.32 -23.29
CA MET A 9 -16.60 4.00 -23.60
C MET A 9 -17.31 3.49 -22.36
N GLU A 10 -18.62 3.28 -22.45
CA GLU A 10 -19.33 2.44 -21.48
C GLU A 10 -18.64 1.07 -21.47
N ILE A 11 -18.01 0.74 -20.34
CA ILE A 11 -17.39 -0.57 -20.19
C ILE A 11 -18.51 -1.59 -20.09
N ALA A 12 -18.54 -2.51 -21.05
CA ALA A 12 -19.47 -3.65 -21.05
C ALA A 12 -18.69 -4.97 -21.00
N PRO A 13 -19.26 -6.03 -20.42
CA PRO A 13 -18.66 -7.36 -20.43
C PRO A 13 -18.34 -7.81 -21.88
N VAL A 14 -17.17 -8.43 -22.06
CA VAL A 14 -16.77 -9.02 -23.35
C VAL A 14 -17.14 -10.49 -23.42
N PHE A 15 -17.40 -11.11 -22.31
CA PHE A 15 -17.87 -12.48 -22.18
C PHE A 15 -19.29 -12.53 -21.61
N ASP A 16 -19.84 -13.72 -21.53
CA ASP A 16 -21.16 -13.95 -20.95
C ASP A 16 -21.21 -13.69 -19.43
N LYS A 17 -22.42 -13.79 -18.84
CA LYS A 17 -22.66 -13.53 -17.42
C LYS A 17 -21.89 -14.44 -16.43
N LYS A 18 -21.28 -15.53 -16.91
CA LYS A 18 -20.53 -16.48 -16.07
C LYS A 18 -19.05 -16.16 -15.99
N SER A 19 -18.60 -15.11 -16.66
CA SER A 19 -17.22 -14.67 -16.63
C SER A 19 -16.82 -14.12 -15.24
N ILE A 20 -15.53 -14.22 -14.95
CA ILE A 20 -14.87 -13.66 -13.78
C ILE A 20 -14.36 -12.26 -14.16
N ASN A 21 -15.00 -11.21 -13.63
CA ASN A 21 -14.70 -9.83 -13.99
C ASN A 21 -13.82 -9.21 -12.92
N ILE A 22 -12.63 -8.75 -13.29
CA ILE A 22 -11.61 -8.29 -12.36
C ILE A 22 -11.11 -6.90 -12.77
N VAL A 23 -11.01 -6.01 -11.81
CA VAL A 23 -10.42 -4.68 -12.00
C VAL A 23 -9.15 -4.57 -11.16
N PHE A 24 -8.11 -4.05 -11.78
CA PHE A 24 -6.90 -3.56 -11.11
C PHE A 24 -6.73 -2.07 -11.39
N SER A 25 -5.97 -1.39 -10.52
CA SER A 25 -5.71 0.03 -10.70
C SER A 25 -4.27 0.36 -10.30
N PHE A 26 -3.51 0.95 -11.23
CA PHE A 26 -2.10 1.28 -11.03
C PHE A 26 -1.58 2.23 -12.11
N ASN A 27 -0.45 2.89 -11.86
CA ASN A 27 0.30 3.69 -12.83
C ASN A 27 1.30 2.83 -13.61
N ASP A 28 1.92 3.40 -14.67
CA ASP A 28 2.84 2.64 -15.54
C ASP A 28 4.01 1.99 -14.79
N GLU A 29 4.54 2.63 -13.74
CA GLU A 29 5.64 2.09 -12.94
C GLU A 29 5.29 0.75 -12.27
N TYR A 30 4.02 0.54 -11.93
CA TYR A 30 3.52 -0.68 -11.31
C TYR A 30 3.20 -1.78 -12.31
N SER A 31 3.23 -1.53 -13.62
CA SER A 31 2.95 -2.54 -14.66
C SER A 31 3.80 -3.80 -14.50
N LYS A 32 5.07 -3.66 -14.14
CA LYS A 32 6.00 -4.77 -13.89
C LYS A 32 5.59 -5.63 -12.68
N PHE A 33 5.08 -5.02 -11.61
CA PHE A 33 4.62 -5.75 -10.42
C PHE A 33 3.24 -6.36 -10.64
N PHE A 34 2.35 -5.63 -11.31
CA PHE A 34 1.07 -6.16 -11.77
C PHE A 34 1.25 -7.41 -12.66
N SER A 35 2.30 -7.46 -13.49
CA SER A 35 2.57 -8.66 -14.33
C SER A 35 2.72 -9.93 -13.50
N VAL A 36 3.23 -9.82 -12.26
CA VAL A 36 3.35 -10.93 -11.32
C VAL A 36 1.98 -11.36 -10.78
N ALA A 37 1.13 -10.38 -10.43
CA ALA A 37 -0.24 -10.63 -10.01
C ALA A 37 -1.04 -11.31 -11.15
N LEU A 38 -0.91 -10.78 -12.38
CA LEU A 38 -1.54 -11.34 -13.57
C LEU A 38 -1.05 -12.76 -13.87
N GLN A 39 0.26 -13.03 -13.82
CA GLN A 39 0.81 -14.36 -14.03
C GLN A 39 0.31 -15.36 -12.98
N SER A 40 0.26 -14.94 -11.72
CA SER A 40 -0.25 -15.78 -10.65
C SER A 40 -1.76 -16.07 -10.81
N LEU A 41 -2.53 -15.09 -11.28
CA LEU A 41 -3.93 -15.26 -11.60
C LEU A 41 -4.13 -16.26 -12.76
N ILE A 42 -3.35 -16.14 -13.83
CA ILE A 42 -3.40 -17.04 -14.99
C ILE A 42 -3.07 -18.48 -14.58
N ASP A 43 -1.97 -18.67 -13.85
CA ASP A 43 -1.50 -20.00 -13.42
C ASP A 43 -2.48 -20.72 -12.47
N ASN A 44 -3.30 -19.97 -11.72
CA ASN A 44 -4.29 -20.49 -10.78
C ASN A 44 -5.73 -20.36 -11.28
N SER A 45 -5.93 -20.02 -12.55
CA SER A 45 -7.24 -19.88 -13.16
C SER A 45 -7.85 -21.24 -13.53
N ASN A 46 -9.17 -21.23 -13.76
CA ASN A 46 -9.90 -22.37 -14.31
C ASN A 46 -10.03 -22.22 -15.83
N ASN A 47 -9.50 -23.14 -16.59
CA ASN A 47 -9.54 -23.10 -18.06
C ASN A 47 -10.97 -23.19 -18.65
N GLU A 48 -11.96 -23.61 -17.85
CA GLU A 48 -13.37 -23.65 -18.25
C GLU A 48 -14.10 -22.32 -18.04
N LYS A 49 -13.42 -21.32 -17.46
CA LYS A 49 -13.97 -19.99 -17.20
C LYS A 49 -13.29 -18.93 -18.05
N ASN A 50 -14.05 -17.89 -18.36
CA ASN A 50 -13.53 -16.69 -19.00
C ASN A 50 -13.23 -15.62 -17.95
N TYR A 51 -12.13 -14.91 -18.13
CA TYR A 51 -11.66 -13.86 -17.24
C TYR A 51 -11.59 -12.52 -18.00
N ASP A 52 -12.38 -11.54 -17.56
CA ASP A 52 -12.36 -10.19 -18.08
C ASP A 52 -11.58 -9.29 -17.13
N VAL A 53 -10.31 -9.03 -17.46
CA VAL A 53 -9.39 -8.23 -16.65
C VAL A 53 -9.34 -6.80 -17.21
N ILE A 54 -9.67 -5.82 -16.37
CA ILE A 54 -9.72 -4.42 -16.76
C ILE A 54 -8.76 -3.62 -15.89
N ILE A 55 -7.86 -2.87 -16.53
CA ILE A 55 -6.90 -2.00 -15.86
C ILE A 55 -7.41 -0.57 -15.86
N PHE A 56 -7.61 0.00 -14.68
CA PHE A 56 -7.88 1.42 -14.52
C PHE A 56 -6.56 2.16 -14.35
N SER A 57 -6.19 2.97 -15.34
CA SER A 57 -4.94 3.73 -15.33
C SER A 57 -5.08 5.00 -16.16
N SER A 58 -4.39 6.06 -15.73
CA SER A 58 -4.34 7.35 -16.45
C SER A 58 -3.12 7.48 -17.37
N ASP A 59 -2.05 6.72 -17.14
CA ASP A 59 -0.72 6.98 -17.73
C ASP A 59 0.01 5.75 -18.29
N ILE A 60 -0.67 4.59 -18.43
CA ILE A 60 -0.01 3.36 -18.85
C ILE A 60 0.59 3.48 -20.27
N LYS A 61 1.87 3.13 -20.41
CA LYS A 61 2.61 3.27 -21.66
C LYS A 61 2.35 2.13 -22.64
N GLU A 62 2.44 2.44 -23.93
CA GLU A 62 2.24 1.48 -25.02
C GLU A 62 3.16 0.26 -24.91
N ARG A 63 4.42 0.45 -24.45
CA ARG A 63 5.37 -0.64 -24.22
C ARG A 63 4.84 -1.61 -23.15
N SER A 64 4.38 -1.09 -22.02
CA SER A 64 3.83 -1.89 -20.91
C SER A 64 2.57 -2.64 -21.35
N ILE A 65 1.68 -1.98 -22.11
CA ILE A 65 0.50 -2.60 -22.69
C ILE A 65 0.88 -3.78 -23.58
N LYS A 66 1.82 -3.60 -24.52
CA LYS A 66 2.28 -4.67 -25.42
C LYS A 66 2.86 -5.86 -24.66
N MET A 67 3.66 -5.61 -23.63
CA MET A 67 4.26 -6.68 -22.82
C MET A 67 3.20 -7.44 -22.01
N LEU A 68 2.22 -6.76 -21.44
CA LEU A 68 1.13 -7.40 -20.70
C LEU A 68 0.21 -8.22 -21.62
N LEU A 69 -0.08 -7.72 -22.82
CA LEU A 69 -0.90 -8.44 -23.79
C LEU A 69 -0.26 -9.76 -24.28
N GLN A 70 1.08 -9.86 -24.25
CA GLN A 70 1.77 -11.12 -24.59
C GLN A 70 1.52 -12.25 -23.58
N MET A 71 1.08 -11.91 -22.37
CA MET A 71 0.83 -12.89 -21.30
C MET A 71 -0.55 -13.55 -21.38
N ILE A 72 -1.46 -13.00 -22.19
CA ILE A 72 -2.90 -13.30 -22.13
C ILE A 72 -3.24 -14.61 -22.86
N PRO A 73 -3.77 -15.63 -22.15
CA PRO A 73 -4.26 -16.85 -22.77
C PRO A 73 -5.66 -16.65 -23.40
N PRO A 74 -6.14 -17.59 -24.24
CA PRO A 74 -7.37 -17.43 -25.00
C PRO A 74 -8.65 -17.19 -24.19
N ASN A 75 -8.71 -17.67 -22.95
CA ASN A 75 -9.86 -17.49 -22.06
C ASN A 75 -9.77 -16.21 -21.19
N PHE A 76 -8.77 -15.35 -21.45
CA PHE A 76 -8.63 -14.04 -20.80
C PHE A 76 -8.83 -12.92 -21.81
N SER A 77 -9.45 -11.84 -21.33
CA SER A 77 -9.42 -10.51 -21.95
C SER A 77 -8.64 -9.58 -21.06
N LEU A 78 -7.75 -8.75 -21.61
CA LEU A 78 -7.05 -7.68 -20.89
C LEU A 78 -7.36 -6.35 -21.57
N ARG A 79 -7.98 -5.45 -20.85
CA ARG A 79 -8.42 -4.15 -21.36
C ARG A 79 -7.94 -3.03 -20.47
N PHE A 80 -7.74 -1.85 -21.04
CA PHE A 80 -7.25 -0.66 -20.36
C PHE A 80 -8.32 0.42 -20.45
N TYR A 81 -8.59 1.08 -19.34
CA TYR A 81 -9.56 2.16 -19.23
C TYR A 81 -9.02 3.30 -18.38
N ASN A 82 -9.16 4.52 -18.90
CA ASN A 82 -8.83 5.72 -18.15
C ASN A 82 -10.13 6.33 -17.58
N PRO A 83 -10.36 6.25 -16.26
CA PRO A 83 -11.58 6.77 -15.65
C PRO A 83 -11.56 8.29 -15.42
N THR A 84 -10.44 8.98 -15.63
CA THR A 84 -10.23 10.40 -15.29
C THR A 84 -11.34 11.28 -15.87
N ASN A 85 -11.59 11.20 -17.17
CA ASN A 85 -12.62 12.01 -17.82
C ASN A 85 -14.03 11.75 -17.26
N TYR A 86 -14.34 10.50 -16.91
CA TYR A 86 -15.61 10.16 -16.29
C TYR A 86 -15.74 10.79 -14.91
N ILE A 87 -14.68 10.71 -14.11
CA ILE A 87 -14.63 11.25 -12.75
C ILE A 87 -14.76 12.77 -12.77
N GLU A 88 -13.98 13.46 -13.61
CA GLU A 88 -14.00 14.92 -13.74
C GLU A 88 -15.36 15.45 -14.21
N ASN A 89 -15.98 14.78 -15.17
CA ASN A 89 -17.31 15.16 -15.65
C ASN A 89 -18.44 14.90 -14.65
N THR A 90 -18.29 13.85 -13.81
CA THR A 90 -19.32 13.48 -12.82
C THR A 90 -19.18 14.29 -11.54
N PHE A 91 -17.94 14.65 -11.16
CA PHE A 91 -17.61 15.25 -9.87
C PHE A 91 -16.80 16.55 -10.05
N GLN A 92 -17.47 17.66 -10.33
CA GLN A 92 -16.83 18.96 -10.62
C GLN A 92 -15.96 19.54 -9.48
N ASN A 93 -16.12 19.07 -8.23
CA ASN A 93 -15.41 19.58 -7.05
C ASN A 93 -14.88 18.45 -6.17
N LEU A 94 -14.51 17.33 -6.75
CA LEU A 94 -13.96 16.22 -6.00
C LEU A 94 -12.53 16.54 -5.59
N ASN A 95 -12.29 16.64 -4.28
CA ASN A 95 -10.92 16.81 -3.77
C ASN A 95 -10.31 15.42 -3.51
N LEU A 96 -9.45 14.98 -4.42
CA LEU A 96 -8.65 13.76 -4.29
C LEU A 96 -7.21 14.15 -3.97
N GLU A 97 -6.96 14.58 -2.74
CA GLU A 97 -5.60 14.87 -2.30
C GLU A 97 -4.75 13.59 -2.25
N THR A 98 -3.71 13.54 -3.06
CA THR A 98 -2.70 12.50 -2.97
C THR A 98 -1.58 12.96 -2.04
N LYS A 99 -1.31 12.19 -1.00
CA LYS A 99 -0.06 12.34 -0.23
C LYS A 99 1.09 11.86 -1.11
N GLN A 100 2.27 12.41 -0.96
CA GLN A 100 3.49 12.24 -1.78
C GLN A 100 3.87 10.80 -2.23
N TYR A 101 3.19 9.78 -1.71
CA TYR A 101 3.50 8.37 -1.98
C TYR A 101 2.38 7.60 -2.66
N TRP A 102 1.24 8.25 -2.89
CA TRP A 102 0.06 7.62 -3.45
C TRP A 102 -0.28 8.24 -4.78
N SER A 103 -0.45 7.40 -5.80
CA SER A 103 -0.91 7.84 -7.11
C SER A 103 -2.44 8.03 -7.10
N VAL A 104 -2.95 8.80 -8.04
CA VAL A 104 -4.40 9.02 -8.19
C VAL A 104 -5.16 7.72 -8.46
N GLU A 105 -4.49 6.75 -9.03
CA GLU A 105 -5.04 5.43 -9.36
C GLU A 105 -5.57 4.69 -8.13
N MET A 106 -5.04 4.96 -6.92
CA MET A 106 -5.58 4.37 -5.69
C MET A 106 -7.07 4.69 -5.48
N TYR A 107 -7.52 5.86 -5.94
CA TYR A 107 -8.91 6.25 -5.81
C TYR A 107 -9.85 5.60 -6.84
N TYR A 108 -9.32 5.08 -7.95
CA TYR A 108 -10.16 4.55 -9.03
C TYR A 108 -11.05 3.39 -8.58
N ARG A 109 -10.63 2.64 -7.55
CA ARG A 109 -11.45 1.57 -6.94
C ARG A 109 -12.79 2.08 -6.38
N ILE A 110 -12.87 3.35 -5.93
CA ILE A 110 -14.10 3.96 -5.43
C ILE A 110 -15.12 4.13 -6.56
N PHE A 111 -14.66 4.33 -7.79
CA PHE A 111 -15.54 4.61 -8.92
C PHE A 111 -15.98 3.36 -9.70
N ILE A 112 -15.52 2.16 -9.30
CA ILE A 112 -15.90 0.88 -9.94
C ILE A 112 -17.42 0.73 -10.06
N PRO A 113 -18.25 0.94 -8.99
CA PRO A 113 -19.69 0.82 -9.13
C PRO A 113 -20.32 1.77 -10.14
N LEU A 114 -19.72 2.95 -10.34
CA LEU A 114 -20.21 3.96 -11.26
C LEU A 114 -19.86 3.67 -12.71
N VAL A 115 -18.66 3.14 -12.94
CA VAL A 115 -18.11 2.84 -14.28
C VAL A 115 -18.60 1.49 -14.80
N MET A 116 -18.84 0.53 -13.90
CA MET A 116 -19.09 -0.87 -14.23
C MET A 116 -20.57 -1.27 -14.10
N GLN A 117 -21.50 -0.35 -14.33
CA GLN A 117 -22.96 -0.58 -14.13
C GLN A 117 -23.55 -1.71 -15.00
N LYS A 118 -22.88 -2.09 -16.10
CA LYS A 118 -23.31 -3.19 -16.96
C LYS A 118 -22.90 -4.58 -16.45
N TYR A 119 -22.16 -4.64 -15.35
CA TYR A 119 -21.70 -5.88 -14.72
C TYR A 119 -22.57 -6.24 -13.52
N GLU A 120 -22.71 -7.54 -13.24
CA GLU A 120 -23.40 -8.00 -12.04
C GLU A 120 -22.44 -8.03 -10.83
N ARG A 121 -21.26 -8.60 -11.04
CA ARG A 121 -20.21 -8.77 -10.02
C ARG A 121 -18.86 -8.36 -10.56
N VAL A 122 -18.11 -7.63 -9.77
CA VAL A 122 -16.77 -7.15 -10.12
C VAL A 122 -15.84 -7.34 -8.93
N LEU A 123 -14.74 -8.06 -9.13
CA LEU A 123 -13.67 -8.20 -8.15
C LEU A 123 -12.62 -7.13 -8.40
N TYR A 124 -12.36 -6.30 -7.42
CA TYR A 124 -11.19 -5.41 -7.41
C TYR A 124 -10.05 -6.09 -6.63
N LEU A 125 -8.85 -5.99 -7.18
CA LEU A 125 -7.62 -6.43 -6.56
C LEU A 125 -6.53 -5.35 -6.70
N ASP A 126 -5.74 -5.16 -5.64
CA ASP A 126 -4.52 -4.36 -5.73
C ASP A 126 -3.47 -5.06 -6.62
N SER A 127 -2.57 -4.28 -7.20
CA SER A 127 -1.55 -4.78 -8.14
C SER A 127 -0.32 -5.40 -7.47
N ASP A 128 -0.18 -5.24 -6.15
CA ASP A 128 0.91 -5.78 -5.34
C ASP A 128 0.50 -7.06 -4.59
N ILE A 129 -0.12 -7.98 -5.32
CA ILE A 129 -0.60 -9.26 -4.79
C ILE A 129 -0.02 -10.46 -5.55
N VAL A 130 -0.18 -11.63 -4.95
CA VAL A 130 -0.07 -12.93 -5.61
C VAL A 130 -1.35 -13.71 -5.38
N VAL A 131 -2.00 -14.13 -6.46
CA VAL A 131 -3.15 -15.04 -6.41
C VAL A 131 -2.61 -16.46 -6.29
N ASN A 132 -2.80 -17.09 -5.13
CA ASN A 132 -2.22 -18.39 -4.78
C ASN A 132 -3.24 -19.54 -4.79
N SER A 133 -4.42 -19.29 -5.35
CA SER A 133 -5.51 -20.25 -5.46
C SER A 133 -6.54 -19.79 -6.50
N ASN A 134 -7.39 -20.71 -6.96
CA ASN A 134 -8.49 -20.35 -7.85
C ASN A 134 -9.45 -19.36 -7.17
N ILE A 135 -9.66 -18.20 -7.80
CA ILE A 135 -10.55 -17.14 -7.33
C ILE A 135 -12.03 -17.37 -7.63
N ASP A 136 -12.40 -18.37 -8.42
CA ASP A 136 -13.80 -18.71 -8.71
C ASP A 136 -14.59 -18.95 -7.43
N GLU A 137 -13.92 -19.46 -6.38
CA GLU A 137 -14.54 -19.65 -5.07
C GLU A 137 -15.08 -18.34 -4.48
N LEU A 138 -14.44 -17.17 -4.75
CA LEU A 138 -14.95 -15.88 -4.30
C LEU A 138 -16.29 -15.55 -4.95
N PHE A 139 -16.39 -15.81 -6.26
CA PHE A 139 -17.63 -15.57 -7.02
C PHE A 139 -18.77 -16.53 -6.63
N SER A 140 -18.46 -17.62 -5.93
CA SER A 140 -19.46 -18.56 -5.39
C SER A 140 -20.00 -18.13 -4.02
N ILE A 141 -19.37 -17.15 -3.35
CA ILE A 141 -19.81 -16.67 -2.03
C ILE A 141 -21.10 -15.86 -2.19
N THR A 142 -22.11 -16.17 -1.37
CA THR A 142 -23.36 -15.38 -1.29
C THR A 142 -23.10 -14.04 -0.64
N PHE A 143 -23.77 -13.01 -1.10
CA PHE A 143 -23.62 -11.66 -0.52
C PHE A 143 -24.46 -11.43 0.75
N ASP A 144 -25.45 -12.27 1.03
CA ASP A 144 -26.37 -12.16 2.17
C ASP A 144 -27.00 -10.74 2.27
N ASN A 145 -27.48 -10.23 1.14
CA ASN A 145 -28.01 -8.87 0.97
C ASN A 145 -27.01 -7.74 1.26
N LYS A 146 -25.71 -8.02 1.21
CA LYS A 146 -24.67 -7.00 1.28
C LYS A 146 -24.22 -6.56 -0.12
N GLU A 147 -23.74 -5.33 -0.22
CA GLU A 147 -23.31 -4.74 -1.49
C GLU A 147 -21.89 -5.15 -1.86
N ILE A 148 -21.03 -5.41 -0.85
CA ILE A 148 -19.67 -5.86 -1.09
C ILE A 148 -19.28 -7.03 -0.16
N ILE A 149 -18.28 -7.78 -0.63
CA ILE A 149 -17.52 -8.74 0.18
C ILE A 149 -16.10 -8.21 0.31
N ALA A 150 -15.56 -8.17 1.53
CA ALA A 150 -14.21 -7.70 1.82
C ALA A 150 -13.57 -8.52 2.96
N VAL A 151 -12.34 -8.19 3.29
CA VAL A 151 -11.57 -8.78 4.40
C VAL A 151 -11.25 -7.70 5.42
N CYS A 152 -11.44 -7.99 6.72
CA CYS A 152 -11.00 -7.07 7.78
C CYS A 152 -9.54 -6.67 7.60
N ASP A 153 -9.22 -5.42 7.92
CA ASP A 153 -7.84 -4.95 7.90
C ASP A 153 -7.04 -5.60 9.05
N THR A 154 -6.29 -6.65 8.70
CA THR A 154 -5.42 -7.37 9.65
C THR A 154 -4.05 -6.71 9.80
N THR A 155 -3.75 -5.67 9.04
CA THR A 155 -2.45 -4.98 9.08
C THR A 155 -2.38 -3.91 10.13
N SER A 156 -3.52 -3.52 10.68
CA SER A 156 -3.64 -2.57 11.79
C SER A 156 -3.92 -3.33 13.09
N PRO A 157 -2.90 -3.90 13.77
CA PRO A 157 -3.08 -4.71 14.99
C PRO A 157 -3.81 -3.95 16.09
N GLU A 158 -3.66 -2.62 16.09
CA GLU A 158 -4.32 -1.70 17.03
C GLU A 158 -5.85 -1.83 17.03
N LEU A 159 -6.46 -2.34 15.95
CA LEU A 159 -7.90 -2.57 15.87
C LEU A 159 -8.36 -3.76 16.73
N TYR A 160 -7.45 -4.66 17.04
CA TYR A 160 -7.72 -5.88 17.82
C TYR A 160 -7.22 -5.81 19.27
N LEU A 161 -6.53 -4.71 19.63
CA LEU A 161 -6.01 -4.50 20.99
C LEU A 161 -7.08 -3.93 21.92
N PRO A 162 -7.09 -4.31 23.21
CA PRO A 162 -8.12 -3.87 24.17
C PRO A 162 -8.02 -2.40 24.58
N LYS A 163 -6.93 -1.68 24.22
CA LYS A 163 -6.68 -0.30 24.64
C LYS A 163 -7.00 0.70 23.52
N ASN A 164 -7.41 1.91 23.92
CA ASN A 164 -7.62 3.05 23.04
C ASN A 164 -6.36 3.33 22.21
N SER A 165 -6.43 3.08 20.91
CA SER A 165 -5.41 3.44 19.94
C SER A 165 -5.85 4.68 19.16
N SER A 166 -4.89 5.47 18.70
CA SER A 166 -5.15 6.60 17.82
C SER A 166 -5.92 6.19 16.56
N ARG A 167 -5.69 4.97 16.08
CA ARG A 167 -6.40 4.41 14.92
C ARG A 167 -7.87 4.14 15.21
N ARG A 168 -8.20 3.56 16.37
CA ARG A 168 -9.60 3.37 16.80
C ARG A 168 -10.33 4.69 16.97
N GLU A 169 -9.67 5.66 17.59
CA GLU A 169 -10.24 7.00 17.75
C GLU A 169 -10.52 7.66 16.39
N HIS A 170 -9.60 7.53 15.44
CA HIS A 170 -9.80 8.02 14.08
C HIS A 170 -11.05 7.39 13.44
N ILE A 171 -11.16 6.05 13.45
CA ILE A 171 -12.29 5.33 12.87
C ILE A 171 -13.62 5.75 13.51
N LYS A 172 -13.67 5.91 14.82
CA LYS A 172 -14.89 6.32 15.52
C LYS A 172 -15.21 7.79 15.38
N LYS A 173 -14.22 8.69 15.61
CA LYS A 173 -14.47 10.12 15.72
C LYS A 173 -14.41 10.85 14.37
N VAL A 174 -13.54 10.41 13.47
CA VAL A 174 -13.35 11.05 12.16
C VAL A 174 -14.23 10.39 11.11
N LEU A 175 -14.20 9.05 10.99
CA LEU A 175 -15.00 8.33 10.00
C LEU A 175 -16.44 8.10 10.45
N GLY A 176 -16.73 8.18 11.75
CA GLY A 176 -18.06 8.00 12.31
C GLY A 176 -18.56 6.55 12.29
N LEU A 177 -17.67 5.56 12.16
CA LEU A 177 -18.04 4.14 12.11
C LEU A 177 -18.40 3.62 13.50
N GLU A 178 -19.49 2.85 13.59
CA GLU A 178 -19.98 2.31 14.87
C GLU A 178 -19.09 1.18 15.42
N ASP A 179 -18.55 0.35 14.53
CA ASP A 179 -17.78 -0.86 14.90
C ASP A 179 -16.44 -0.88 14.16
N GLU A 180 -15.38 -0.44 14.83
CA GLU A 180 -14.03 -0.41 14.30
C GLU A 180 -13.47 -1.79 13.94
N THR A 181 -14.00 -2.86 14.54
CA THR A 181 -13.54 -4.23 14.24
C THR A 181 -14.00 -4.72 12.87
N LYS A 182 -14.94 -3.99 12.25
CA LYS A 182 -15.42 -4.25 10.89
C LYS A 182 -14.74 -3.42 9.82
N TYR A 183 -13.77 -2.59 10.21
CA TYR A 183 -12.97 -1.85 9.26
C TYR A 183 -12.21 -2.83 8.34
N PHE A 184 -12.43 -2.70 7.03
CA PHE A 184 -11.87 -3.62 6.04
C PHE A 184 -10.75 -2.99 5.23
N ASN A 185 -9.84 -3.83 4.74
CA ASN A 185 -8.79 -3.45 3.81
C ASN A 185 -9.35 -3.32 2.38
N SER A 186 -8.94 -2.27 1.66
CA SER A 186 -9.43 -1.95 0.31
C SER A 186 -8.77 -2.73 -0.83
N GLY A 187 -7.77 -3.57 -0.54
CA GLY A 187 -6.99 -4.26 -1.59
C GLY A 187 -7.66 -5.49 -2.22
N MET A 188 -8.77 -5.96 -1.65
CA MET A 188 -9.64 -6.98 -2.24
C MET A 188 -11.10 -6.66 -1.92
N LEU A 189 -11.88 -6.37 -2.97
CA LEU A 189 -13.29 -6.00 -2.87
C LEU A 189 -14.08 -6.73 -3.95
N LEU A 190 -15.03 -7.56 -3.57
CA LEU A 190 -15.98 -8.13 -4.53
C LEU A 190 -17.29 -7.34 -4.44
N PHE A 191 -17.59 -6.59 -5.47
CA PHE A 191 -18.80 -5.78 -5.58
C PHE A 191 -19.96 -6.58 -6.16
N ASN A 192 -21.15 -6.40 -5.59
CA ASN A 192 -22.43 -6.72 -6.22
C ASN A 192 -23.03 -5.44 -6.76
N ILE A 193 -22.71 -5.12 -8.00
CA ILE A 193 -23.10 -3.84 -8.64
C ILE A 193 -24.62 -3.66 -8.66
N THR A 194 -25.36 -4.76 -8.80
CA THR A 194 -26.83 -4.72 -8.92
C THR A 194 -27.54 -4.29 -7.62
N LEU A 195 -26.88 -4.39 -6.47
CA LEU A 195 -27.44 -3.97 -5.18
C LEU A 195 -27.08 -2.52 -4.80
N ILE A 196 -26.15 -1.89 -5.52
CA ILE A 196 -25.66 -0.54 -5.18
C ILE A 196 -26.59 0.51 -5.79
N ASP A 197 -27.22 1.32 -4.93
CA ASP A 197 -27.93 2.52 -5.38
C ASP A 197 -26.92 3.58 -5.82
N ILE A 198 -26.79 3.76 -7.12
CA ILE A 198 -25.80 4.65 -7.75
C ILE A 198 -26.00 6.11 -7.35
N GLN A 199 -27.23 6.56 -7.15
CA GLN A 199 -27.50 7.95 -6.77
C GLN A 199 -27.09 8.22 -5.32
N GLU A 200 -27.45 7.32 -4.42
CA GLU A 200 -27.02 7.38 -3.01
C GLU A 200 -25.50 7.26 -2.89
N TYR A 201 -24.92 6.32 -3.62
CA TYR A 201 -23.47 6.08 -3.66
C TYR A 201 -22.69 7.33 -4.08
N THR A 202 -23.11 7.99 -5.17
CA THR A 202 -22.52 9.23 -5.68
C THR A 202 -22.57 10.36 -4.64
N LYS A 203 -23.74 10.56 -4.00
CA LYS A 203 -23.89 11.57 -2.93
C LYS A 203 -22.94 11.30 -1.75
N LYS A 204 -22.77 10.04 -1.37
CA LYS A 204 -21.87 9.64 -0.27
C LYS A 204 -20.39 9.85 -0.62
N ILE A 205 -19.97 9.59 -1.86
CA ILE A 205 -18.61 9.90 -2.32
C ILE A 205 -18.32 11.38 -2.13
N LEU A 206 -19.19 12.26 -2.64
CA LEU A 206 -19.01 13.71 -2.52
C LEU A 206 -18.88 14.17 -1.06
N LYS A 207 -19.71 13.61 -0.16
CA LYS A 207 -19.65 13.94 1.25
C LYS A 207 -18.35 13.45 1.91
N SER A 208 -17.94 12.22 1.63
CA SER A 208 -16.77 11.61 2.27
C SER A 208 -15.46 12.21 1.78
N SER A 209 -15.38 12.65 0.52
CA SER A 209 -14.17 13.29 -0.06
C SER A 209 -13.84 14.66 0.55
N GLN A 210 -14.78 15.27 1.28
CA GLN A 210 -14.58 16.56 1.97
C GLN A 210 -13.90 16.41 3.33
N ILE A 211 -13.67 15.19 3.80
CA ILE A 211 -13.00 14.92 5.08
C ILE A 211 -11.49 15.11 4.89
N SER A 212 -10.94 16.20 5.42
CA SER A 212 -9.52 16.57 5.24
C SER A 212 -8.52 15.74 6.05
N THR A 213 -9.00 14.94 7.02
CA THR A 213 -8.15 14.23 7.99
C THR A 213 -8.10 12.72 7.78
N LEU A 214 -8.41 12.24 6.57
CA LEU A 214 -8.32 10.81 6.23
C LEU A 214 -6.87 10.31 6.35
N LEU A 215 -6.68 9.16 6.98
CA LEU A 215 -5.36 8.53 7.13
C LEU A 215 -5.00 7.65 5.93
N TYR A 216 -5.96 6.85 5.46
CA TYR A 216 -5.90 6.02 4.27
C TYR A 216 -7.11 6.40 3.39
N PRO A 217 -6.99 7.45 2.56
CA PRO A 217 -8.15 8.15 2.01
C PRO A 217 -9.13 7.26 1.24
N ASP A 218 -8.64 6.42 0.34
CA ASP A 218 -9.49 5.51 -0.44
C ASP A 218 -10.15 4.43 0.45
N GLN A 219 -9.37 3.83 1.37
CA GLN A 219 -9.86 2.81 2.28
C GLN A 219 -10.83 3.40 3.31
N ASP A 220 -10.53 4.58 3.86
CA ASP A 220 -11.40 5.29 4.80
C ASP A 220 -12.75 5.65 4.13
N ILE A 221 -12.73 6.18 2.90
CA ILE A 221 -13.93 6.49 2.12
C ILE A 221 -14.76 5.22 1.89
N LEU A 222 -14.15 4.13 1.42
CA LEU A 222 -14.86 2.87 1.16
C LEU A 222 -15.50 2.30 2.43
N ASN A 223 -14.84 2.39 3.58
CA ASN A 223 -15.41 1.96 4.85
C ASN A 223 -16.62 2.81 5.27
N ILE A 224 -16.61 4.12 4.99
CA ILE A 224 -17.79 4.99 5.18
C ILE A 224 -18.92 4.61 4.21
N LEU A 225 -18.58 4.40 2.93
CA LEU A 225 -19.55 4.10 1.87
C LEU A 225 -20.31 2.80 2.14
N PHE A 226 -19.61 1.79 2.65
CA PHE A 226 -20.14 0.43 2.82
C PHE A 226 -20.34 0.01 4.29
N GLU A 227 -20.35 0.95 5.22
CA GLU A 227 -20.68 0.64 6.61
C GLU A 227 -22.02 -0.11 6.68
N LYS A 228 -22.07 -1.23 7.43
CA LYS A 228 -23.22 -2.15 7.54
C LYS A 228 -23.64 -2.84 6.23
N ARG A 229 -23.02 -2.51 5.08
CA ARG A 229 -23.32 -3.08 3.76
C ARG A 229 -22.23 -4.02 3.23
N VAL A 230 -21.23 -4.32 4.06
CA VAL A 230 -20.14 -5.25 3.77
C VAL A 230 -20.37 -6.60 4.42
N LYS A 231 -20.06 -7.68 3.68
CA LYS A 231 -19.89 -9.04 4.21
C LYS A 231 -18.40 -9.30 4.38
N LEU A 232 -17.99 -9.53 5.59
CA LEU A 232 -16.59 -9.86 5.90
C LEU A 232 -16.33 -11.34 5.79
N ILE A 233 -15.24 -11.71 5.13
CA ILE A 233 -14.81 -13.09 4.93
C ILE A 233 -13.43 -13.36 5.53
N SER A 234 -12.96 -14.60 5.44
CA SER A 234 -11.66 -15.03 5.99
C SER A 234 -10.50 -14.23 5.38
N SER A 235 -9.55 -13.83 6.22
CA SER A 235 -8.33 -13.11 5.84
C SER A 235 -7.40 -13.89 4.90
N LYS A 236 -7.63 -15.18 4.67
CA LYS A 236 -6.93 -15.93 3.61
C LYS A 236 -7.10 -15.35 2.21
N TRP A 237 -8.20 -14.59 1.97
CA TRP A 237 -8.51 -13.96 0.68
C TRP A 237 -7.91 -12.58 0.47
N ASN A 238 -7.24 -12.04 1.48
CA ASN A 238 -6.44 -10.80 1.41
C ASN A 238 -5.45 -10.83 2.57
N TYR A 239 -4.54 -11.80 2.54
CA TYR A 239 -3.55 -11.96 3.60
C TYR A 239 -2.44 -10.92 3.44
N GLY A 240 -2.41 -9.93 4.32
CA GLY A 240 -1.33 -8.94 4.38
C GLY A 240 -0.02 -9.59 4.83
N SER A 241 0.98 -9.63 3.95
CA SER A 241 2.31 -10.12 4.28
C SER A 241 3.03 -9.15 5.24
N ASN A 242 4.06 -9.66 5.91
CA ASN A 242 4.95 -8.88 6.79
C ASN A 242 4.31 -8.30 8.06
N VAL A 243 3.06 -8.63 8.39
CA VAL A 243 2.44 -8.18 9.65
C VAL A 243 3.30 -8.53 10.86
N LEU A 244 3.86 -9.74 10.90
CA LEU A 244 4.74 -10.19 11.99
C LEU A 244 6.13 -9.55 11.96
N VAL A 245 6.60 -9.14 10.80
CA VAL A 245 7.88 -8.41 10.65
C VAL A 245 7.71 -6.99 11.15
N CYS A 246 6.63 -6.34 10.76
CA CYS A 246 6.33 -4.95 11.16
C CYS A 246 5.92 -4.84 12.64
N ASN A 247 5.30 -5.88 13.21
CA ASN A 247 4.92 -5.92 14.62
C ASN A 247 5.28 -7.28 15.24
N LYS A 248 6.46 -7.35 15.83
CA LYS A 248 6.98 -8.57 16.48
C LYS A 248 6.09 -9.09 17.62
N ASN A 249 5.30 -8.22 18.24
CA ASN A 249 4.42 -8.56 19.36
C ASN A 249 2.99 -8.91 18.92
N TYR A 250 2.67 -8.80 17.63
CA TYR A 250 1.30 -8.97 17.11
C TYR A 250 0.59 -10.21 17.67
N LEU A 251 1.25 -11.38 17.61
CA LEU A 251 0.63 -12.64 18.09
C LEU A 251 0.40 -12.68 19.60
N SER A 252 1.20 -11.97 20.41
CA SER A 252 1.01 -11.90 21.86
C SER A 252 -0.06 -10.89 22.25
N GLU A 253 -0.34 -9.93 21.41
CA GLU A 253 -1.26 -8.82 21.66
C GLU A 253 -2.72 -9.15 21.29
N ILE A 254 -2.95 -10.00 20.28
CA ILE A 254 -4.30 -10.38 19.84
C ILE A 254 -4.87 -11.54 20.66
N SER A 255 -6.22 -11.66 20.71
CA SER A 255 -6.91 -12.74 21.40
C SER A 255 -6.55 -14.12 20.85
N GLY A 256 -6.71 -15.17 21.66
CA GLY A 256 -6.43 -16.55 21.23
C GLY A 256 -7.24 -16.99 20.01
N THR A 257 -8.47 -16.49 19.87
CA THR A 257 -9.35 -16.78 18.72
C THR A 257 -8.83 -16.08 17.46
N GLU A 258 -8.49 -14.80 17.54
CA GLU A 258 -7.96 -14.05 16.39
C GLU A 258 -6.57 -14.57 15.98
N ARG A 259 -5.74 -14.96 16.94
CA ARG A 259 -4.45 -15.63 16.68
C ARG A 259 -4.64 -16.91 15.86
N LYS A 260 -5.58 -17.76 16.24
CA LYS A 260 -5.88 -19.01 15.50
C LYS A 260 -6.34 -18.69 14.06
N LYS A 261 -7.22 -17.70 13.87
CA LYS A 261 -7.69 -17.28 12.55
C LYS A 261 -6.54 -16.75 11.70
N PHE A 262 -5.71 -15.89 12.27
CA PHE A 262 -4.56 -15.29 11.60
C PHE A 262 -3.56 -16.37 11.14
N LEU A 263 -3.14 -17.27 12.04
CA LEU A 263 -2.20 -18.36 11.74
C LEU A 263 -2.77 -19.32 10.67
N LYS A 264 -4.07 -19.62 10.72
CA LYS A 264 -4.74 -20.44 9.70
C LYS A 264 -4.69 -19.76 8.33
N SER A 265 -4.90 -18.46 8.26
CA SER A 265 -4.83 -17.69 7.00
C SER A 265 -3.39 -17.57 6.49
N ARG A 266 -2.42 -17.36 7.39
CA ARG A 266 -0.99 -17.31 7.09
C ARG A 266 -0.47 -18.61 6.47
N ASN A 267 -0.87 -19.76 7.02
CA ASN A 267 -0.40 -21.07 6.57
C ASN A 267 -0.96 -21.47 5.20
N ASN A 268 -2.08 -20.91 4.78
CA ASN A 268 -2.70 -21.21 3.48
C ASN A 268 -3.42 -19.96 2.92
N PRO A 269 -2.66 -18.91 2.58
CA PRO A 269 -3.25 -17.72 1.97
C PRO A 269 -3.68 -18.04 0.54
N LYS A 270 -4.88 -17.61 0.17
CA LYS A 270 -5.40 -17.71 -1.19
C LYS A 270 -5.02 -16.52 -2.05
N ILE A 271 -4.98 -15.34 -1.44
CA ILE A 271 -4.39 -14.13 -2.01
C ILE A 271 -3.41 -13.58 -0.98
N ILE A 272 -2.16 -13.44 -1.39
CA ILE A 272 -1.08 -12.80 -0.64
C ILE A 272 -1.02 -11.36 -1.08
N HIS A 273 -1.08 -10.42 -0.14
CA HIS A 273 -1.02 -9.00 -0.41
C HIS A 273 0.21 -8.38 0.26
N PHE A 274 1.11 -7.84 -0.51
CA PHE A 274 2.35 -7.22 -0.03
C PHE A 274 2.10 -5.78 0.42
N ILE A 275 1.29 -5.58 1.46
CA ILE A 275 0.77 -4.27 1.88
C ILE A 275 1.85 -3.32 2.40
N SER A 276 2.90 -3.83 3.06
CA SER A 276 3.92 -2.99 3.72
C SER A 276 4.78 -2.22 2.71
N PRO A 277 5.50 -1.16 3.13
CA PRO A 277 6.53 -0.53 2.30
C PRO A 277 7.67 -1.46 1.90
N ILE A 278 7.86 -2.52 2.68
CA ILE A 278 8.83 -3.58 2.42
C ILE A 278 8.18 -4.56 1.46
N LYS A 279 8.68 -4.65 0.24
CA LYS A 279 8.14 -5.45 -0.85
C LYS A 279 9.16 -6.48 -1.31
N PRO A 280 8.73 -7.62 -1.88
CA PRO A 280 9.67 -8.64 -2.36
C PRO A 280 10.56 -8.16 -3.52
N TRP A 281 10.27 -7.04 -4.13
CA TRP A 281 11.10 -6.42 -5.19
C TRP A 281 11.99 -5.28 -4.69
N ASN A 282 12.02 -4.99 -3.41
CA ASN A 282 12.93 -4.01 -2.82
C ASN A 282 13.67 -4.51 -1.58
N SER A 283 13.33 -5.69 -1.07
CA SER A 283 13.95 -6.29 0.10
C SER A 283 14.02 -7.81 -0.01
N THR A 284 14.91 -8.43 0.75
CA THR A 284 15.07 -9.89 0.86
C THR A 284 14.59 -10.37 2.23
N GLY A 285 14.14 -11.61 2.31
CA GLY A 285 13.68 -12.21 3.57
C GLY A 285 12.26 -11.86 3.97
N GLU A 286 11.50 -11.28 3.04
CA GLU A 286 10.09 -10.99 3.20
C GLU A 286 9.26 -12.27 3.25
N GLU A 287 8.15 -12.21 3.98
CA GLU A 287 7.18 -13.31 3.98
C GLU A 287 6.63 -13.51 2.57
N PHE A 288 6.65 -14.73 2.08
CA PHE A 288 6.28 -15.10 0.70
C PHE A 288 7.14 -14.49 -0.41
N TYR A 289 8.36 -14.05 -0.10
CA TYR A 289 9.34 -13.57 -1.07
C TYR A 289 9.52 -14.55 -2.24
N GLU A 290 9.75 -15.84 -1.94
CA GLU A 290 9.95 -16.88 -2.94
C GLU A 290 8.73 -17.09 -3.82
N THR A 291 7.52 -16.97 -3.27
CA THR A 291 6.27 -17.07 -4.02
C THR A 291 6.14 -15.95 -5.05
N PHE A 292 6.48 -14.72 -4.67
CA PHE A 292 6.51 -13.60 -5.61
C PHE A 292 7.49 -13.85 -6.76
N TRP A 293 8.73 -14.25 -6.45
CA TRP A 293 9.78 -14.48 -7.44
C TRP A 293 9.53 -15.70 -8.30
N PHE A 294 8.80 -16.70 -7.81
CA PHE A 294 8.34 -17.84 -8.62
C PHE A 294 7.50 -17.36 -9.82
N TYR A 295 6.56 -16.44 -9.60
CA TYR A 295 5.75 -15.89 -10.69
C TYR A 295 6.50 -14.81 -11.49
N ALA A 296 7.30 -13.98 -10.85
CA ALA A 296 8.07 -12.92 -11.50
C ALA A 296 8.94 -13.46 -12.64
N ARG A 297 9.61 -14.61 -12.43
CA ARG A 297 10.45 -15.28 -13.44
C ARG A 297 9.72 -15.70 -14.71
N LYS A 298 8.40 -15.78 -14.68
CA LYS A 298 7.55 -16.17 -15.82
C LYS A 298 7.05 -14.97 -16.61
N THR A 299 7.26 -13.74 -16.11
CA THR A 299 6.75 -12.53 -16.74
C THR A 299 7.77 -11.92 -17.71
N PRO A 300 7.32 -11.21 -18.75
CA PRO A 300 8.20 -10.48 -19.65
C PRO A 300 8.90 -9.29 -18.95
N PHE A 301 8.50 -8.93 -17.73
CA PHE A 301 9.09 -7.87 -16.91
C PHE A 301 10.15 -8.34 -15.93
N TYR A 302 10.53 -9.63 -15.96
CA TYR A 302 11.44 -10.20 -14.97
C TYR A 302 12.73 -9.40 -14.78
N GLU A 303 13.39 -9.03 -15.88
CA GLU A 303 14.65 -8.28 -15.84
C GLU A 303 14.48 -6.89 -15.20
N GLU A 304 13.34 -6.24 -15.45
CA GLU A 304 13.06 -4.92 -14.86
C GLU A 304 12.76 -5.02 -13.35
N ILE A 305 12.06 -6.08 -12.92
CA ILE A 305 11.81 -6.37 -11.51
C ILE A 305 13.12 -6.67 -10.80
N LEU A 306 13.98 -7.50 -11.42
CA LEU A 306 15.30 -7.85 -10.89
C LEU A 306 16.22 -6.62 -10.79
N TYR A 307 16.20 -5.75 -11.81
CA TYR A 307 16.92 -4.48 -11.77
C TYR A 307 16.47 -3.60 -10.61
N THR A 308 15.13 -3.49 -10.39
CA THR A 308 14.57 -2.73 -9.26
C THR A 308 15.07 -3.27 -7.91
N MET A 309 15.09 -4.59 -7.75
CA MET A 309 15.61 -5.24 -6.55
C MET A 309 17.10 -4.94 -6.34
N ASN A 310 17.91 -5.13 -7.38
CA ASN A 310 19.34 -4.87 -7.32
C ASN A 310 19.66 -3.41 -6.99
N GLN A 311 18.95 -2.47 -7.63
CA GLN A 311 19.09 -1.04 -7.36
C GLN A 311 18.77 -0.71 -5.89
N SER A 312 17.69 -1.27 -5.35
CA SER A 312 17.34 -1.10 -3.93
C SER A 312 18.43 -1.60 -2.98
N GLN A 313 19.07 -2.73 -3.30
CA GLN A 313 20.18 -3.26 -2.49
C GLN A 313 21.43 -2.40 -2.59
N ILE A 314 21.77 -1.91 -3.80
CA ILE A 314 22.88 -0.98 -4.02
C ILE A 314 22.65 0.32 -3.25
N ASP A 315 21.47 0.91 -3.34
CA ASP A 315 21.11 2.14 -2.64
C ASP A 315 21.21 1.97 -1.12
N LYS A 316 20.75 0.82 -0.60
CA LYS A 316 20.86 0.49 0.82
C LYS A 316 22.33 0.37 1.25
N ALA A 317 23.13 -0.37 0.50
CA ALA A 317 24.57 -0.52 0.79
C ALA A 317 25.30 0.82 0.71
N THR A 318 24.99 1.65 -0.29
CA THR A 318 25.58 2.99 -0.45
C THR A 318 25.27 3.87 0.75
N ARG A 319 24.01 3.86 1.23
CA ARG A 319 23.62 4.60 2.45
C ARG A 319 24.36 4.12 3.69
N GLU A 320 24.48 2.80 3.88
CA GLU A 320 25.21 2.21 5.01
C GLU A 320 26.68 2.62 4.97
N ILE A 321 27.33 2.51 3.81
CA ILE A 321 28.75 2.89 3.62
C ILE A 321 28.96 4.39 3.88
N THR A 322 28.06 5.23 3.35
CA THR A 322 28.14 6.68 3.53
C THR A 322 27.99 7.05 5.00
N LEU A 323 27.01 6.49 5.69
CA LEU A 323 26.83 6.71 7.12
C LEU A 323 28.06 6.26 7.90
N PHE A 324 28.54 5.04 7.63
CA PHE A 324 29.70 4.48 8.31
C PHE A 324 30.94 5.36 8.11
N SER A 325 31.23 5.80 6.88
CA SER A 325 32.36 6.66 6.56
C SER A 325 32.33 8.01 7.29
N ARG A 326 31.12 8.57 7.51
CA ARG A 326 30.92 9.80 8.29
C ARG A 326 31.15 9.58 9.77
N LEU A 327 30.68 8.47 10.33
CA LEU A 327 30.86 8.13 11.75
C LEU A 327 32.35 7.87 12.13
N LEU A 328 33.22 7.60 11.16
CA LEU A 328 34.66 7.43 11.39
C LEU A 328 35.41 8.78 11.52
N ARG A 329 34.76 9.89 11.23
CA ARG A 329 35.38 11.23 11.33
C ARG A 329 35.35 11.71 12.78
N ASP A 330 36.33 12.49 13.15
CA ASP A 330 36.37 13.16 14.47
C ASP A 330 35.58 14.47 14.42
N ARG A 331 34.25 14.33 14.34
CA ARG A 331 33.28 15.44 14.31
C ARG A 331 32.08 15.13 15.18
N LYS A 332 31.49 16.14 15.76
CA LYS A 332 30.26 16.05 16.54
C LYS A 332 29.08 15.86 15.58
N ILE A 333 28.41 14.71 15.66
CA ILE A 333 27.39 14.31 14.73
C ILE A 333 26.04 14.22 15.43
N VAL A 334 25.01 14.74 14.77
CA VAL A 334 23.61 14.48 15.10
C VAL A 334 22.97 13.69 13.95
N LEU A 335 22.23 12.63 14.30
CA LEU A 335 21.48 11.82 13.35
C LEU A 335 20.03 12.31 13.29
N TRP A 336 19.54 12.75 12.13
CA TRP A 336 18.19 13.29 12.01
C TRP A 336 17.24 12.26 11.44
N GLY A 337 16.37 11.75 12.29
CA GLY A 337 15.31 10.76 12.04
C GLY A 337 15.56 9.44 12.76
N ALA A 338 14.73 9.12 13.75
CA ALA A 338 14.68 7.82 14.42
C ALA A 338 13.96 6.80 13.50
N SER A 339 14.55 6.60 12.30
CA SER A 339 14.01 5.74 11.26
C SER A 339 14.37 4.27 11.49
N GLU A 340 13.60 3.38 10.90
CA GLU A 340 13.90 1.94 10.92
C GLU A 340 15.28 1.62 10.32
N PHE A 341 15.68 2.33 9.26
CA PHE A 341 17.03 2.24 8.69
C PHE A 341 18.09 2.50 9.77
N LEU A 342 17.95 3.59 10.54
CA LEU A 342 18.92 3.93 11.57
C LEU A 342 18.95 2.88 12.69
N VAL A 343 17.78 2.43 13.17
CA VAL A 343 17.68 1.38 14.19
C VAL A 343 18.41 0.14 13.74
N ASN A 344 18.08 -0.37 12.55
CA ASN A 344 18.70 -1.57 11.99
C ASN A 344 20.21 -1.40 11.78
N PHE A 345 20.66 -0.21 11.33
CA PHE A 345 22.08 0.08 11.14
C PHE A 345 22.84 0.06 12.47
N LEU A 346 22.34 0.75 13.48
CA LEU A 346 22.98 0.78 14.81
C LEU A 346 23.00 -0.61 15.49
N GLU A 347 21.96 -1.42 15.27
CA GLU A 347 21.87 -2.79 15.76
C GLU A 347 22.86 -3.71 15.04
N LYS A 348 22.91 -3.65 13.69
CA LYS A 348 23.72 -4.51 12.84
C LYS A 348 25.23 -4.36 13.10
N TYR A 349 25.67 -3.13 13.28
CA TYR A 349 27.09 -2.80 13.38
C TYR A 349 27.58 -2.54 14.81
N ASP A 350 26.71 -2.69 15.81
CA ASP A 350 27.01 -2.48 17.23
C ASP A 350 27.78 -1.16 17.50
N ILE A 351 27.33 -0.08 16.85
CA ILE A 351 28.01 1.20 16.86
C ILE A 351 27.91 1.84 18.25
N CYS A 352 29.07 2.07 18.87
CA CYS A 352 29.22 2.88 20.04
C CYS A 352 30.23 3.99 19.75
N ASN A 353 29.74 5.13 19.23
CA ASN A 353 30.57 6.25 18.82
C ASN A 353 30.25 7.47 19.70
N LYS A 354 31.27 7.93 20.49
CA LYS A 354 31.16 9.10 21.39
C LYS A 354 30.89 10.41 20.66
N ASN A 355 31.17 10.47 19.36
CA ASN A 355 30.97 11.67 18.55
C ASN A 355 29.50 11.83 18.09
N ILE A 356 28.66 10.80 18.26
CA ILE A 356 27.21 10.91 18.05
C ILE A 356 26.60 11.54 19.30
N LEU A 357 26.22 12.81 19.17
CA LEU A 357 25.61 13.58 20.27
C LEU A 357 24.19 13.14 20.59
N GLY A 358 23.46 12.62 19.60
CA GLY A 358 22.12 12.12 19.74
C GLY A 358 21.36 11.98 18.42
N ILE A 359 20.10 11.66 18.54
CA ILE A 359 19.17 11.49 17.42
C ILE A 359 18.10 12.57 17.53
N ILE A 360 17.78 13.24 16.43
CA ILE A 360 16.66 14.18 16.37
C ILE A 360 15.46 13.51 15.70
N ASP A 361 14.27 13.63 16.27
CA ASP A 361 13.01 13.21 15.62
C ASP A 361 11.93 14.26 15.85
N LYS A 362 11.09 14.51 14.81
CA LYS A 362 9.93 15.40 14.90
C LYS A 362 8.78 14.80 15.70
N ASN A 363 8.76 13.48 15.85
CA ASN A 363 7.73 12.80 16.63
C ASN A 363 8.00 12.95 18.12
N THR A 364 7.24 13.82 18.77
CA THR A 364 7.35 14.12 20.18
C THR A 364 7.17 12.92 21.11
N SER A 365 6.44 11.89 20.67
CA SER A 365 6.27 10.66 21.46
C SER A 365 7.56 9.85 21.62
N LYS A 366 8.56 10.08 20.75
CA LYS A 366 9.87 9.45 20.82
C LYS A 366 10.88 10.26 21.67
N THR A 367 10.63 11.55 21.87
CA THR A 367 11.57 12.44 22.59
C THR A 367 11.85 11.92 24.00
N GLY A 368 13.11 11.90 24.38
CA GLY A 368 13.57 11.40 25.65
C GLY A 368 13.81 9.90 25.73
N THR A 369 13.34 9.12 24.76
CA THR A 369 13.64 7.68 24.67
C THR A 369 15.03 7.42 24.09
N LEU A 370 15.49 6.17 24.13
CA LEU A 370 16.79 5.75 23.63
C LEU A 370 16.62 4.80 22.44
N ILE A 371 17.48 4.97 21.43
CA ILE A 371 17.80 3.93 20.45
C ILE A 371 19.22 3.48 20.76
N ARG A 372 19.36 2.24 21.24
CA ARG A 372 20.62 1.79 21.84
C ARG A 372 21.04 2.76 22.97
N ASN A 373 22.21 3.36 22.87
CA ASN A 373 22.77 4.30 23.83
C ASN A 373 22.54 5.77 23.46
N TYR A 374 21.83 6.04 22.35
CA TYR A 374 21.65 7.40 21.85
C TYR A 374 20.25 7.92 22.20
N ARG A 375 20.23 9.07 22.89
CA ARG A 375 19.00 9.75 23.28
C ARG A 375 18.34 10.40 22.07
N ILE A 376 17.01 10.32 22.00
CA ILE A 376 16.20 11.04 21.02
C ILE A 376 15.82 12.40 21.59
N TYR A 377 16.13 13.43 20.83
CA TYR A 377 15.88 14.83 21.12
C TYR A 377 14.84 15.41 20.16
N SER A 378 14.21 16.51 20.56
CA SER A 378 13.37 17.30 19.66
C SER A 378 14.22 18.17 18.72
N PRO A 379 13.67 18.65 17.59
CA PRO A 379 14.38 19.61 16.74
C PRO A 379 14.85 20.86 17.48
N ASN A 380 14.12 21.31 18.49
CA ASN A 380 14.47 22.52 19.26
C ASN A 380 15.75 22.35 20.11
N ASP A 381 16.11 21.12 20.46
CA ASP A 381 17.31 20.83 21.24
C ASP A 381 18.59 20.88 20.40
N LEU A 382 18.47 20.97 19.06
CA LEU A 382 19.60 20.90 18.14
C LEU A 382 20.63 22.04 18.36
N LYS A 383 20.17 23.21 18.74
CA LYS A 383 21.03 24.34 19.03
C LYS A 383 21.94 24.10 20.25
N GLU A 384 21.42 23.43 21.28
CA GLU A 384 22.18 23.09 22.49
C GLU A 384 23.20 21.99 22.22
N LEU A 385 22.84 21.03 21.33
CA LEU A 385 23.75 19.96 20.94
C LEU A 385 24.95 20.47 20.14
N ASN A 386 24.79 21.57 19.43
CA ASN A 386 25.83 22.24 18.64
C ASN A 386 26.71 21.26 17.80
N PRO A 387 26.11 20.52 16.86
CA PRO A 387 26.85 19.57 16.04
C PRO A 387 27.67 20.23 14.94
N ASP A 388 28.73 19.55 14.49
CA ASP A 388 29.47 19.91 13.28
C ASP A 388 28.76 19.39 12.02
N GLU A 389 28.16 18.19 12.14
CA GLU A 389 27.43 17.54 11.04
C GLU A 389 26.04 17.08 11.49
N ILE A 390 25.05 17.25 10.60
CA ILE A 390 23.71 16.69 10.75
C ILE A 390 23.50 15.68 9.60
N ILE A 391 23.37 14.41 9.92
CA ILE A 391 23.18 13.35 8.94
C ILE A 391 21.70 12.96 8.89
N ILE A 392 21.07 13.12 7.73
CA ILE A 392 19.67 12.76 7.52
C ILE A 392 19.57 11.24 7.31
N THR A 393 18.95 10.55 8.25
CA THR A 393 18.77 9.09 8.24
C THR A 393 17.36 8.68 7.77
N VAL A 394 16.51 9.64 7.44
CA VAL A 394 15.17 9.39 6.87
C VAL A 394 15.26 9.33 5.35
N ILE A 395 14.79 8.25 4.75
CA ILE A 395 14.86 7.98 3.30
C ILE A 395 13.72 8.73 2.57
N LYS A 396 13.71 10.07 2.59
CA LYS A 396 12.68 10.87 1.91
C LYS A 396 13.29 12.16 1.39
N SER A 397 13.30 12.34 0.08
CA SER A 397 13.94 13.49 -0.60
C SER A 397 13.49 14.87 -0.11
N ASN A 398 12.25 15.00 0.34
CA ASN A 398 11.68 16.30 0.74
C ASN A 398 12.12 16.79 2.12
N PHE A 399 12.69 15.91 2.95
CA PHE A 399 13.13 16.31 4.30
C PHE A 399 14.36 17.22 4.28
N LYS A 400 15.26 17.06 3.31
CA LYS A 400 16.49 17.87 3.21
C LYS A 400 16.17 19.37 3.20
N LYS A 401 15.24 19.80 2.34
CA LYS A 401 14.82 21.20 2.26
C LYS A 401 14.18 21.71 3.55
N SER A 402 13.30 20.91 4.14
CA SER A 402 12.62 21.26 5.40
C SER A 402 13.61 21.37 6.58
N ILE A 403 14.60 20.49 6.65
CA ILE A 403 15.65 20.52 7.67
C ILE A 403 16.57 21.71 7.45
N TYR A 404 16.97 21.95 6.21
CA TYR A 404 17.80 23.10 5.85
C TYR A 404 17.14 24.43 6.21
N ASN A 405 15.86 24.61 5.89
CA ASN A 405 15.11 25.81 6.29
C ASN A 405 15.05 25.94 7.83
N PHE A 406 14.80 24.87 8.54
CA PHE A 406 14.80 24.87 10.01
C PHE A 406 16.16 25.29 10.58
N MET A 407 17.27 24.84 9.99
CA MET A 407 18.62 25.24 10.41
C MET A 407 18.86 26.75 10.22
N ILE A 408 18.43 27.31 9.07
CA ILE A 408 18.54 28.76 8.81
C ILE A 408 17.73 29.56 9.82
N GLU A 409 16.46 29.21 10.01
CA GLU A 409 15.54 29.90 10.94
C GLU A 409 16.05 29.89 12.39
N ASN A 410 16.81 28.87 12.78
CA ASN A 410 17.34 28.73 14.12
C ASN A 410 18.84 29.09 14.27
N ASN A 411 19.46 29.64 13.21
CA ASN A 411 20.89 29.99 13.17
C ASN A 411 21.83 28.83 13.56
N ILE A 412 21.57 27.63 13.02
CA ILE A 412 22.38 26.43 13.25
C ILE A 412 23.43 26.32 12.16
N ASN A 413 24.70 26.38 12.57
CA ASN A 413 25.85 26.28 11.67
C ASN A 413 26.44 24.88 11.70
N ALA A 414 25.87 23.96 10.93
CA ALA A 414 26.34 22.58 10.79
C ALA A 414 26.27 22.14 9.31
N GLU A 415 27.13 21.21 8.92
CA GLU A 415 27.08 20.60 7.60
C GLU A 415 25.89 19.63 7.50
N LEU A 416 25.00 19.83 6.53
CA LEU A 416 23.84 18.96 6.33
C LEU A 416 24.14 17.88 5.27
N ILE A 417 24.17 16.62 5.70
CA ILE A 417 24.47 15.47 4.89
C ILE A 417 23.20 14.66 4.62
N SER A 418 22.90 14.39 3.36
CA SER A 418 21.86 13.45 2.97
C SER A 418 22.49 12.13 2.59
N LEU A 419 21.90 11.02 3.05
CA LEU A 419 22.28 9.66 2.65
C LEU A 419 21.64 9.22 1.33
N VAL A 420 20.83 10.11 0.74
CA VAL A 420 20.09 9.90 -0.54
C VAL A 420 20.54 10.97 -1.53
#